data_4cef54a716f8826d91e80b6f0c93c04f
#
_entry.id   4cef54a716f8826d91e80b6f0c93c04f
#
_cell.length_a   1.000
_cell.length_b   1.000
_cell.length_c   1.000
_cell.angle_alpha   90.00
_cell.angle_beta   90.00
_cell.angle_gamma   90.00
#
_symmetry.space_group_name_H-M   'P 1'
#
loop_
_entity.id
_entity.type
_entity.pdbx_description
1 polymer ?
#
loop_
_entity_poly.entity_id
_entity_poly.type
_entity_poly.pdbx_seq_one_letter_code
_entity_poly.pdbx_strand_id
1 'polypeptide(L)'
;PTLSPALAGLIGMTAGLLLALAVVLLLHQLDDTIRRLDDLQAALDIPALAALAALDGESPAQRVVMLHAPLSPAGEGYRVLRTNLQFSAVARPLHTLLITSAGPAEGKSTTAANLALALAQAGRRVILVDADLRRPSQHRLFGKPNNLGLSAALLHPTRPLPDFVCESGVSGLSLLLAGPLPPNPAELLASRRMQQIVADLAAAADVVIFDTPPTLIAADALILAAQMDGTILVADQGRTRRVLAQQALARLVAVRARLLGAVLNRDTSQRGYDSPVYAEAAAPALTSPARRRLWWRIKPVA
;
A
#
# COMPACT_ATOMS: atom_id res chain seq x y z
N PRO A 1 -51.38 8.67 44.36
CA PRO A 1 -50.85 7.34 44.21
C PRO A 1 -49.39 7.41 43.89
N THR A 2 -48.52 7.15 44.91
CA THR A 2 -47.07 7.07 44.76
C THR A 2 -46.73 5.73 44.18
N LEU A 3 -45.95 5.72 43.10
CA LEU A 3 -45.40 4.51 42.49
C LEU A 3 -44.66 3.68 43.54
N SER A 4 -44.88 2.38 43.60
CA SER A 4 -44.08 1.53 44.48
C SER A 4 -42.62 1.62 44.11
N PRO A 5 -41.66 1.57 45.07
CA PRO A 5 -40.23 1.66 44.77
C PRO A 5 -39.75 0.61 43.75
N ALA A 6 -40.35 -0.58 43.77
CA ALA A 6 -40.04 -1.64 42.81
C ALA A 6 -40.46 -1.27 41.37
N LEU A 7 -41.65 -0.67 41.20
CA LEU A 7 -42.15 -0.23 39.92
C LEU A 7 -41.36 0.96 39.36
N ALA A 8 -41.01 1.89 40.21
CA ALA A 8 -40.14 3.02 39.84
C ALA A 8 -38.75 2.50 39.38
N GLY A 9 -38.16 1.54 40.10
CA GLY A 9 -36.91 0.89 39.73
C GLY A 9 -37.00 0.17 38.40
N LEU A 10 -38.08 -0.55 38.13
CA LEU A 10 -38.29 -1.26 36.85
C LEU A 10 -38.44 -0.27 35.69
N ILE A 11 -39.19 0.81 35.85
CA ILE A 11 -39.31 1.89 34.85
C ILE A 11 -37.97 2.55 34.58
N GLY A 12 -37.21 2.85 35.60
CA GLY A 12 -35.86 3.44 35.45
C GLY A 12 -34.90 2.51 34.69
N MET A 13 -34.93 1.23 35.01
CA MET A 13 -34.10 0.22 34.35
C MET A 13 -34.46 0.06 32.86
N THR A 14 -35.75 -0.04 32.51
CA THR A 14 -36.21 -0.17 31.12
C THR A 14 -35.92 1.10 30.33
N ALA A 15 -36.15 2.30 30.91
CA ALA A 15 -35.82 3.55 30.25
C ALA A 15 -34.30 3.71 30.01
N GLY A 16 -33.47 3.32 31.00
CA GLY A 16 -32.00 3.30 30.84
C GLY A 16 -31.55 2.36 29.76
N LEU A 17 -32.13 1.16 29.67
CA LEU A 17 -31.81 0.18 28.62
C LEU A 17 -32.19 0.67 27.21
N LEU A 18 -33.38 1.28 27.10
CA LEU A 18 -33.83 1.85 25.82
C LEU A 18 -32.96 3.02 25.36
N LEU A 19 -32.56 3.88 26.30
CA LEU A 19 -31.65 4.97 26.01
C LEU A 19 -30.28 4.47 25.58
N ALA A 20 -29.73 3.49 26.30
CA ALA A 20 -28.44 2.87 25.91
C ALA A 20 -28.52 2.26 24.52
N LEU A 21 -29.59 1.52 24.20
CA LEU A 21 -29.80 0.94 22.87
C LEU A 21 -29.92 2.04 21.80
N ALA A 22 -30.66 3.11 22.07
CA ALA A 22 -30.79 4.24 21.15
C ALA A 22 -29.44 4.92 20.88
N VAL A 23 -28.61 5.11 21.89
CA VAL A 23 -27.27 5.67 21.76
C VAL A 23 -26.38 4.74 20.93
N VAL A 24 -26.39 3.43 21.17
CA VAL A 24 -25.60 2.45 20.41
C VAL A 24 -26.02 2.45 18.93
N LEU A 25 -27.33 2.47 18.65
CA LEU A 25 -27.85 2.52 17.28
C LEU A 25 -27.46 3.83 16.58
N LEU A 26 -27.52 4.95 17.30
CA LEU A 26 -27.12 6.25 16.77
C LEU A 26 -25.61 6.27 16.45
N LEU A 27 -24.77 5.79 17.35
CA LEU A 27 -23.32 5.69 17.12
C LEU A 27 -23.02 4.75 15.93
N HIS A 28 -23.74 3.66 15.79
CA HIS A 28 -23.59 2.75 14.65
C HIS A 28 -24.01 3.39 13.32
N GLN A 29 -25.06 4.19 13.30
CA GLN A 29 -25.49 4.93 12.10
C GLN A 29 -24.54 6.08 11.73
N LEU A 30 -23.86 6.66 12.73
CA LEU A 30 -22.86 7.71 12.52
C LEU A 30 -21.49 7.17 12.09
N ASP A 31 -21.28 5.86 12.16
CA ASP A 31 -20.04 5.22 11.73
C ASP A 31 -20.00 5.09 10.20
N ASP A 32 -19.31 6.03 9.56
CA ASP A 32 -19.11 6.14 8.12
C ASP A 32 -17.82 5.42 7.65
N THR A 33 -17.31 4.46 8.42
CA THR A 33 -16.07 3.74 8.07
C THR A 33 -16.32 2.59 7.10
N ILE A 34 -15.35 2.34 6.23
CA ILE A 34 -15.33 1.20 5.31
C ILE A 34 -14.94 -0.04 6.11
N ARG A 35 -15.83 -1.04 6.15
CA ARG A 35 -15.62 -2.26 6.93
C ARG A 35 -15.47 -3.53 6.10
N ARG A 36 -15.98 -3.54 4.89
CA ARG A 36 -15.99 -4.70 3.98
C ARG A 36 -15.49 -4.29 2.60
N LEU A 37 -15.03 -5.28 1.84
CA LEU A 37 -14.61 -5.07 0.46
C LEU A 37 -15.76 -4.54 -0.43
N ASP A 38 -16.99 -5.06 -0.20
CA ASP A 38 -18.18 -4.60 -0.89
C ASP A 38 -18.51 -3.14 -0.57
N ASP A 39 -18.32 -2.72 0.70
CA ASP A 39 -18.49 -1.31 1.11
C ASP A 39 -17.52 -0.39 0.37
N LEU A 40 -16.26 -0.85 0.20
CA LEU A 40 -15.23 -0.11 -0.52
C LEU A 40 -15.60 0.07 -1.99
N GLN A 41 -16.02 -1.02 -2.63
CA GLN A 41 -16.47 -0.99 -4.03
C GLN A 41 -17.70 -0.10 -4.21
N ALA A 42 -18.72 -0.25 -3.36
CA ALA A 42 -19.93 0.57 -3.41
C ALA A 42 -19.67 2.06 -3.12
N ALA A 43 -18.73 2.37 -2.22
CA ALA A 43 -18.41 3.74 -1.88
C ALA A 43 -17.63 4.48 -2.98
N LEU A 44 -16.80 3.77 -3.74
CA LEU A 44 -15.87 4.37 -4.70
C LEU A 44 -16.27 4.16 -6.17
N ASP A 45 -17.16 3.23 -6.46
CA ASP A 45 -17.54 2.82 -7.83
C ASP A 45 -16.32 2.47 -8.70
N ILE A 46 -15.32 1.83 -8.09
CA ILE A 46 -14.12 1.29 -8.77
C ILE A 46 -13.91 -0.16 -8.35
N PRO A 47 -13.18 -0.97 -9.15
CA PRO A 47 -12.91 -2.35 -8.81
C PRO A 47 -12.25 -2.51 -7.44
N ALA A 48 -12.75 -3.42 -6.61
CA ALA A 48 -12.08 -3.86 -5.39
C ALA A 48 -11.09 -4.98 -5.76
N LEU A 49 -9.78 -4.70 -5.65
CA LEU A 49 -8.73 -5.58 -6.14
C LEU A 49 -8.42 -6.72 -5.16
N ALA A 50 -8.40 -6.44 -3.87
CA ALA A 50 -8.16 -7.44 -2.83
C ALA A 50 -8.53 -6.90 -1.45
N ALA A 51 -8.84 -7.83 -0.54
CA ALA A 51 -8.80 -7.61 0.89
C ALA A 51 -7.50 -8.23 1.43
N LEU A 52 -6.72 -7.45 2.18
CA LEU A 52 -5.45 -7.87 2.76
C LEU A 52 -5.60 -8.05 4.26
N ALA A 53 -5.18 -9.19 4.76
CA ALA A 53 -5.25 -9.50 6.19
C ALA A 53 -4.46 -8.50 7.04
N ALA A 54 -4.91 -8.28 8.26
CA ALA A 54 -4.12 -7.56 9.25
C ALA A 54 -2.82 -8.32 9.53
N LEU A 55 -1.69 -7.63 9.40
CA LEU A 55 -0.38 -8.20 9.63
C LEU A 55 0.06 -7.90 11.07
N ASP A 56 0.33 -8.94 11.81
CA ASP A 56 0.89 -8.85 13.15
C ASP A 56 2.41 -8.59 13.05
N GLY A 57 2.96 -7.88 14.00
CA GLY A 57 4.40 -7.62 14.07
C GLY A 57 4.73 -6.33 14.80
N GLU A 58 5.67 -6.42 15.74
CA GLU A 58 6.15 -5.30 16.55
C GLU A 58 7.02 -4.35 15.72
N SER A 59 7.79 -4.90 14.78
CA SER A 59 8.67 -4.10 13.90
C SER A 59 8.09 -3.95 12.49
N PRO A 60 8.43 -2.86 11.76
CA PRO A 60 8.05 -2.70 10.37
C PRO A 60 8.48 -3.87 9.46
N ALA A 61 9.68 -4.41 9.67
CA ALA A 61 10.21 -5.51 8.88
C ALA A 61 9.35 -6.79 9.00
N GLN A 62 8.81 -7.10 10.17
CA GLN A 62 7.94 -8.26 10.38
C GLN A 62 6.64 -8.20 9.57
N ARG A 63 6.20 -6.99 9.17
CA ARG A 63 5.01 -6.79 8.33
C ARG A 63 5.25 -7.05 6.84
N VAL A 64 6.47 -7.43 6.46
CA VAL A 64 6.79 -7.85 5.09
C VAL A 64 6.53 -9.35 4.99
N VAL A 65 5.24 -9.74 4.99
CA VAL A 65 4.81 -11.15 5.05
C VAL A 65 5.31 -11.96 3.85
N MET A 66 5.39 -11.35 2.68
CA MET A 66 5.90 -11.99 1.47
C MET A 66 7.39 -12.37 1.57
N LEU A 67 8.13 -11.79 2.54
CA LEU A 67 9.52 -12.16 2.82
C LEU A 67 9.63 -13.28 3.84
N HIS A 68 8.79 -13.25 4.89
CA HIS A 68 8.93 -14.13 6.06
C HIS A 68 7.99 -15.35 6.03
N ALA A 69 6.78 -15.17 5.53
CA ALA A 69 5.74 -16.21 5.47
C ALA A 69 4.92 -16.11 4.17
N PRO A 70 5.54 -16.29 3.00
CA PRO A 70 4.87 -16.08 1.71
C PRO A 70 3.70 -17.04 1.48
N LEU A 71 3.71 -18.23 2.09
CA LEU A 71 2.64 -19.23 1.95
C LEU A 71 1.51 -19.08 2.98
N SER A 72 1.57 -18.07 3.86
CA SER A 72 0.51 -17.78 4.82
C SER A 72 -0.77 -17.26 4.13
N PRO A 73 -1.93 -17.33 4.80
CA PRO A 73 -3.17 -16.71 4.31
C PRO A 73 -3.00 -15.22 4.01
N ALA A 74 -2.21 -14.50 4.80
CA ALA A 74 -1.88 -13.10 4.55
C ALA A 74 -1.05 -12.91 3.27
N GLY A 75 -0.11 -13.82 2.97
CA GLY A 75 0.66 -13.84 1.72
C GLY A 75 -0.23 -14.12 0.50
N GLU A 76 -1.26 -14.96 0.67
CA GLU A 76 -2.21 -15.26 -0.39
C GLU A 76 -3.00 -14.03 -0.84
N GLY A 77 -3.39 -13.15 0.09
CA GLY A 77 -4.02 -11.88 -0.25
C GLY A 77 -3.20 -11.03 -1.23
N TYR A 78 -1.87 -11.01 -1.10
CA TYR A 78 -0.98 -10.31 -2.04
C TYR A 78 -0.85 -11.03 -3.39
N ARG A 79 -0.97 -12.37 -3.44
CA ARG A 79 -1.02 -13.12 -4.71
C ARG A 79 -2.32 -12.85 -5.46
N VAL A 80 -3.45 -12.78 -4.74
CA VAL A 80 -4.75 -12.37 -5.31
C VAL A 80 -4.64 -10.96 -5.87
N LEU A 81 -4.10 -10.01 -5.10
CA LEU A 81 -3.87 -8.64 -5.56
C LEU A 81 -3.02 -8.60 -6.84
N ARG A 82 -1.90 -9.31 -6.87
CA ARG A 82 -1.04 -9.44 -8.06
C ARG A 82 -1.82 -9.96 -9.26
N THR A 83 -2.60 -11.03 -9.07
CA THR A 83 -3.39 -11.66 -10.14
C THR A 83 -4.43 -10.70 -10.70
N ASN A 84 -5.17 -10.00 -9.84
CA ASN A 84 -6.18 -9.04 -10.26
C ASN A 84 -5.57 -7.84 -10.98
N LEU A 85 -4.36 -7.40 -10.58
CA LEU A 85 -3.61 -6.39 -11.31
C LEU A 85 -3.19 -6.86 -12.71
N GLN A 86 -2.77 -8.10 -12.86
CA GLN A 86 -2.42 -8.65 -14.17
C GLN A 86 -3.63 -8.65 -15.11
N PHE A 87 -4.82 -8.99 -14.62
CA PHE A 87 -6.05 -8.89 -15.41
C PHE A 87 -6.40 -7.45 -15.77
N SER A 88 -6.24 -6.50 -14.86
CA SER A 88 -6.47 -5.08 -15.12
C SER A 88 -5.48 -4.48 -16.14
N ALA A 89 -4.32 -5.13 -16.34
CA ALA A 89 -3.28 -4.71 -17.27
C ALA A 89 -3.40 -5.33 -18.67
N VAL A 90 -4.35 -6.25 -18.92
CA VAL A 90 -4.48 -6.93 -20.22
C VAL A 90 -4.77 -5.95 -21.36
N ALA A 91 -5.63 -4.96 -21.13
CA ALA A 91 -5.99 -3.98 -22.16
C ALA A 91 -4.91 -2.91 -22.40
N ARG A 92 -4.03 -2.67 -21.44
CA ARG A 92 -2.97 -1.65 -21.52
C ARG A 92 -1.81 -2.04 -20.59
N PRO A 93 -0.57 -2.10 -21.11
CA PRO A 93 0.60 -2.43 -20.32
C PRO A 93 0.73 -1.60 -19.05
N LEU A 94 1.26 -2.21 -17.99
CA LEU A 94 1.46 -1.62 -16.69
C LEU A 94 2.95 -1.71 -16.32
N HIS A 95 3.71 -0.67 -16.65
CA HIS A 95 5.12 -0.55 -16.30
C HIS A 95 5.32 0.26 -15.01
N THR A 96 4.44 1.22 -14.76
CA THR A 96 4.53 2.10 -13.59
C THR A 96 3.23 2.05 -12.79
N LEU A 97 3.33 1.72 -11.51
CA LEU A 97 2.21 1.57 -10.59
C LEU A 97 2.41 2.49 -9.38
N LEU A 98 1.44 3.33 -9.10
CA LEU A 98 1.43 4.16 -7.91
C LEU A 98 0.52 3.56 -6.83
N ILE A 99 0.99 3.54 -5.60
CA ILE A 99 0.20 3.14 -4.43
C ILE A 99 0.10 4.32 -3.48
N THR A 100 -1.13 4.68 -3.17
CA THR A 100 -1.46 5.78 -2.27
C THR A 100 -2.65 5.43 -1.37
N SER A 101 -3.05 6.36 -0.51
CA SER A 101 -4.19 6.22 0.40
C SER A 101 -4.86 7.58 0.62
N ALA A 102 -6.04 7.60 1.24
CA ALA A 102 -6.70 8.85 1.63
C ALA A 102 -5.97 9.52 2.79
N GLY A 103 -5.69 8.76 3.86
CA GLY A 103 -5.08 9.22 5.08
C GLY A 103 -3.76 8.53 5.43
N PRO A 104 -3.08 8.99 6.49
CA PRO A 104 -1.85 8.39 6.98
C PRO A 104 -2.12 7.04 7.65
N ALA A 105 -1.10 6.18 7.68
CA ALA A 105 -1.10 4.88 8.36
C ALA A 105 -2.15 3.85 7.87
N GLU A 106 -2.70 4.02 6.66
CA GLU A 106 -3.65 3.07 6.04
C GLU A 106 -2.97 1.84 5.42
N GLY A 107 -1.64 1.73 5.51
CA GLY A 107 -0.88 0.56 5.09
C GLY A 107 -0.37 0.59 3.65
N LYS A 108 -0.42 1.73 2.95
CA LYS A 108 0.08 1.92 1.59
C LYS A 108 1.49 1.37 1.37
N SER A 109 2.43 1.71 2.26
CA SER A 109 3.84 1.33 2.13
C SER A 109 4.06 -0.17 2.35
N THR A 110 3.34 -0.76 3.30
CA THR A 110 3.36 -2.21 3.53
C THR A 110 2.75 -2.95 2.34
N THR A 111 1.68 -2.41 1.77
CA THR A 111 1.05 -2.95 0.56
C THR A 111 2.02 -2.88 -0.63
N ALA A 112 2.71 -1.75 -0.81
CA ALA A 112 3.71 -1.57 -1.87
C ALA A 112 4.87 -2.58 -1.75
N ALA A 113 5.42 -2.76 -0.53
CA ALA A 113 6.52 -3.68 -0.27
C ALA A 113 6.13 -5.14 -0.55
N ASN A 114 4.99 -5.59 -0.02
CA ASN A 114 4.55 -6.97 -0.20
C ASN A 114 4.10 -7.26 -1.64
N LEU A 115 3.45 -6.32 -2.33
CA LEU A 115 3.11 -6.46 -3.74
C LEU A 115 4.36 -6.54 -4.62
N ALA A 116 5.38 -5.71 -4.35
CA ALA A 116 6.66 -5.75 -5.05
C ALA A 116 7.33 -7.13 -4.92
N LEU A 117 7.32 -7.70 -3.72
CA LEU A 117 7.82 -9.05 -3.46
C LEU A 117 6.99 -10.12 -4.17
N ALA A 118 5.65 -10.01 -4.14
CA ALA A 118 4.77 -10.96 -4.82
C ALA A 118 4.99 -10.99 -6.34
N LEU A 119 5.28 -9.84 -6.95
CA LEU A 119 5.62 -9.72 -8.37
C LEU A 119 7.02 -10.28 -8.66
N ALA A 120 8.02 -9.97 -7.82
CA ALA A 120 9.38 -10.48 -7.97
C ALA A 120 9.45 -12.01 -7.83
N GLN A 121 8.73 -12.57 -6.86
CA GLN A 121 8.58 -14.03 -6.68
C GLN A 121 7.88 -14.72 -7.88
N ALA A 122 7.08 -13.98 -8.63
CA ALA A 122 6.49 -14.46 -9.89
C ALA A 122 7.43 -14.29 -11.10
N GLY A 123 8.72 -14.00 -10.89
CA GLY A 123 9.74 -13.89 -11.93
C GLY A 123 9.80 -12.54 -12.63
N ARG A 124 9.08 -11.51 -12.16
CA ARG A 124 9.16 -10.16 -12.72
C ARG A 124 10.37 -9.40 -12.16
N ARG A 125 10.98 -8.55 -13.00
CA ARG A 125 11.97 -7.57 -12.55
C ARG A 125 11.23 -6.35 -12.01
N VAL A 126 11.35 -6.10 -10.72
CA VAL A 126 10.59 -5.06 -10.01
C VAL A 126 11.54 -4.05 -9.39
N ILE A 127 11.21 -2.78 -9.52
CA ILE A 127 11.84 -1.71 -8.75
C ILE A 127 10.78 -1.09 -7.84
N LEU A 128 11.02 -1.11 -6.53
CA LEU A 128 10.18 -0.41 -5.56
C LEU A 128 10.82 0.93 -5.22
N VAL A 129 10.07 2.01 -5.45
CA VAL A 129 10.49 3.39 -5.23
C VAL A 129 9.78 3.95 -4.00
N ASP A 130 10.54 4.41 -3.01
CA ASP A 130 9.99 5.18 -1.89
C ASP A 130 9.90 6.65 -2.31
N ALA A 131 8.73 7.05 -2.81
CA ALA A 131 8.44 8.42 -3.23
C ALA A 131 7.71 9.23 -2.14
N ASP A 132 7.55 8.67 -0.92
CA ASP A 132 7.12 9.43 0.25
C ASP A 132 8.33 10.16 0.84
N LEU A 133 8.75 11.25 0.18
CA LEU A 133 9.90 12.07 0.60
C LEU A 133 9.62 12.88 1.88
N ARG A 134 8.41 12.74 2.47
CA ARG A 134 8.03 13.39 3.72
C ARG A 134 8.15 12.46 4.92
N ARG A 135 7.71 11.20 4.78
CA ARG A 135 7.71 10.17 5.81
C ARG A 135 8.10 8.81 5.24
N PRO A 136 9.33 8.68 4.72
CA PRO A 136 9.78 7.46 4.05
C PRO A 136 9.74 6.26 5.00
N SER A 137 9.43 5.12 4.47
CA SER A 137 9.24 3.91 5.29
C SER A 137 9.83 2.63 4.68
N GLN A 138 10.13 2.60 3.38
CA GLN A 138 10.65 1.41 2.72
C GLN A 138 12.01 0.96 3.28
N HIS A 139 12.87 1.91 3.65
CA HIS A 139 14.15 1.61 4.29
C HIS A 139 13.99 0.81 5.60
N ARG A 140 12.94 1.11 6.40
CA ARG A 140 12.64 0.38 7.65
C ARG A 140 12.03 -0.99 7.39
N LEU A 141 11.18 -1.10 6.35
CA LEU A 141 10.56 -2.37 5.95
C LEU A 141 11.59 -3.38 5.47
N PHE A 142 12.62 -2.92 4.76
CA PHE A 142 13.69 -3.77 4.22
C PHE A 142 14.98 -3.76 5.05
N GLY A 143 15.02 -3.07 6.19
CA GLY A 143 16.22 -2.99 7.05
C GLY A 143 17.44 -2.38 6.34
N LYS A 144 17.25 -1.37 5.49
CA LYS A 144 18.30 -0.73 4.69
C LYS A 144 18.60 0.68 5.20
N PRO A 145 19.84 1.19 5.07
CA PRO A 145 20.15 2.58 5.34
C PRO A 145 19.48 3.49 4.30
N ASN A 146 19.02 4.69 4.71
CA ASN A 146 18.36 5.66 3.83
C ASN A 146 19.23 6.86 3.50
N ASN A 147 20.54 6.64 3.31
CA ASN A 147 21.51 7.73 3.06
C ASN A 147 21.57 8.16 1.59
N LEU A 148 21.07 7.33 0.69
CA LEU A 148 21.08 7.53 -0.75
C LEU A 148 19.77 7.02 -1.34
N GLY A 149 19.22 7.72 -2.35
CA GLY A 149 17.96 7.32 -2.96
C GLY A 149 17.39 8.37 -3.92
N LEU A 150 16.07 8.41 -4.04
CA LEU A 150 15.34 9.24 -5.00
C LEU A 150 15.67 10.73 -4.86
N SER A 151 15.68 11.27 -3.64
CA SER A 151 16.00 12.69 -3.41
C SER A 151 17.39 13.05 -3.94
N ALA A 152 18.40 12.19 -3.70
CA ALA A 152 19.73 12.39 -4.21
C ALA A 152 19.81 12.23 -5.75
N ALA A 153 19.05 11.28 -6.34
CA ALA A 153 18.97 11.11 -7.80
C ALA A 153 18.33 12.32 -8.50
N LEU A 154 17.40 12.99 -7.81
CA LEU A 154 16.77 14.22 -8.31
C LEU A 154 17.73 15.42 -8.27
N LEU A 155 18.57 15.50 -7.23
CA LEU A 155 19.49 16.62 -7.02
C LEU A 155 20.83 16.48 -7.76
N HIS A 156 21.21 15.25 -8.16
CA HIS A 156 22.47 14.97 -8.86
C HIS A 156 22.24 14.36 -10.25
N PRO A 157 21.78 15.14 -11.24
CA PRO A 157 21.37 14.65 -12.57
C PRO A 157 22.50 14.03 -13.40
N THR A 158 23.76 14.39 -13.12
CA THR A 158 24.93 13.87 -13.83
C THR A 158 25.38 12.49 -13.36
N ARG A 159 24.95 12.08 -12.15
CA ARG A 159 25.28 10.76 -11.62
C ARG A 159 24.33 9.71 -12.17
N PRO A 160 24.84 8.54 -12.60
CA PRO A 160 24.01 7.47 -13.14
C PRO A 160 22.92 7.01 -12.14
N LEU A 161 21.68 6.85 -12.63
CA LEU A 161 20.54 6.40 -11.79
C LEU A 161 20.81 5.07 -11.07
N PRO A 162 21.54 4.12 -11.66
CA PRO A 162 21.95 2.88 -11.02
C PRO A 162 22.67 3.04 -9.67
N ASP A 163 23.41 4.10 -9.50
CA ASP A 163 24.17 4.32 -8.27
C ASP A 163 23.29 4.64 -7.04
N PHE A 164 22.03 5.01 -7.28
CA PHE A 164 21.06 5.35 -6.24
C PHE A 164 20.15 4.19 -5.85
N VAL A 165 20.21 3.08 -6.59
CA VAL A 165 19.38 1.90 -6.37
C VAL A 165 20.18 0.86 -5.60
N CYS A 166 19.54 0.22 -4.63
CA CYS A 166 20.15 -0.83 -3.83
C CYS A 166 19.40 -2.17 -3.99
N GLU A 167 20.09 -3.26 -3.67
CA GLU A 167 19.49 -4.60 -3.63
C GLU A 167 18.58 -4.74 -2.42
N SER A 168 17.39 -5.32 -2.64
CA SER A 168 16.48 -5.67 -1.54
C SER A 168 16.99 -6.84 -0.70
N GLY A 169 17.78 -7.73 -1.29
CA GLY A 169 18.15 -9.05 -0.79
C GLY A 169 17.29 -10.16 -1.40
N VAL A 170 16.27 -9.82 -2.19
CA VAL A 170 15.39 -10.77 -2.88
C VAL A 170 15.62 -10.70 -4.39
N SER A 171 15.78 -11.86 -5.02
CA SER A 171 15.99 -11.94 -6.48
C SER A 171 14.81 -11.30 -7.22
N GLY A 172 15.12 -10.48 -8.22
CA GLY A 172 14.10 -9.79 -9.03
C GLY A 172 13.57 -8.48 -8.43
N LEU A 173 13.93 -8.13 -7.17
CA LEU A 173 13.51 -6.88 -6.53
C LEU A 173 14.70 -5.97 -6.25
N SER A 174 14.65 -4.74 -6.75
CA SER A 174 15.55 -3.64 -6.43
C SER A 174 14.79 -2.51 -5.73
N LEU A 175 15.49 -1.70 -4.93
CA LEU A 175 14.90 -0.62 -4.15
C LEU A 175 15.54 0.72 -4.55
N LEU A 176 14.71 1.72 -4.85
CA LEU A 176 15.10 3.11 -4.88
C LEU A 176 14.49 3.78 -3.64
N LEU A 177 15.25 3.85 -2.57
CA LEU A 177 14.81 4.44 -1.31
C LEU A 177 14.62 5.95 -1.44
N ALA A 178 13.97 6.59 -0.47
CA ALA A 178 13.74 8.03 -0.52
C ALA A 178 15.04 8.85 -0.47
N GLY A 179 16.03 8.39 0.28
CA GLY A 179 17.23 9.16 0.59
C GLY A 179 16.99 10.23 1.67
N PRO A 180 17.91 11.20 1.84
CA PRO A 180 17.74 12.33 2.74
C PRO A 180 16.48 13.15 2.41
N LEU A 181 15.79 13.66 3.43
CA LEU A 181 14.54 14.42 3.25
C LEU A 181 14.84 15.80 2.63
N PRO A 182 14.29 16.10 1.43
CA PRO A 182 14.47 17.42 0.84
C PRO A 182 13.48 18.42 1.43
N PRO A 183 13.78 19.74 1.38
CA PRO A 183 12.89 20.79 1.89
C PRO A 183 11.63 20.97 1.03
N ASN A 184 11.66 20.64 -0.26
CA ASN A 184 10.63 20.90 -1.25
C ASN A 184 10.25 19.64 -2.06
N PRO A 185 9.66 18.60 -1.43
CA PRO A 185 9.38 17.32 -2.09
C PRO A 185 8.49 17.45 -3.34
N ALA A 186 7.41 18.22 -3.28
CA ALA A 186 6.45 18.36 -4.37
C ALA A 186 7.08 18.95 -5.65
N GLU A 187 7.95 19.96 -5.51
CA GLU A 187 8.64 20.59 -6.63
C GLU A 187 9.63 19.62 -7.29
N LEU A 188 10.36 18.86 -6.49
CA LEU A 188 11.27 17.83 -6.99
C LEU A 188 10.51 16.74 -7.76
N LEU A 189 9.39 16.27 -7.23
CA LEU A 189 8.55 15.25 -7.88
C LEU A 189 7.85 15.78 -9.15
N ALA A 190 7.59 17.10 -9.23
CA ALA A 190 7.04 17.75 -10.43
C ALA A 190 8.12 18.05 -11.51
N SER A 191 9.40 17.87 -11.21
CA SER A 191 10.49 18.26 -12.08
C SER A 191 10.61 17.39 -13.34
N ARG A 192 11.21 17.94 -14.42
CA ARG A 192 11.58 17.17 -15.61
C ARG A 192 12.52 16.01 -15.29
N ARG A 193 13.37 16.18 -14.27
CA ARG A 193 14.27 15.11 -13.83
C ARG A 193 13.50 13.90 -13.28
N MET A 194 12.42 14.12 -12.55
CA MET A 194 11.54 13.03 -12.09
C MET A 194 10.92 12.28 -13.27
N GLN A 195 10.46 12.99 -14.30
CA GLN A 195 9.91 12.36 -15.52
C GLN A 195 10.96 11.47 -16.21
N GLN A 196 12.21 11.92 -16.30
CA GLN A 196 13.32 11.12 -16.83
C GLN A 196 13.58 9.88 -15.97
N ILE A 197 13.62 10.04 -14.63
CA ILE A 197 13.80 8.92 -13.71
C ILE A 197 12.69 7.89 -13.87
N VAL A 198 11.42 8.30 -13.98
CA VAL A 198 10.29 7.40 -14.22
C VAL A 198 10.49 6.62 -15.52
N ALA A 199 10.86 7.30 -16.62
CA ALA A 199 11.10 6.68 -17.91
C ALA A 199 12.28 5.69 -17.88
N ASP A 200 13.40 6.08 -17.25
CA ASP A 200 14.61 5.25 -17.11
C ASP A 200 14.31 3.97 -16.29
N LEU A 201 13.56 4.12 -15.19
CA LEU A 201 13.14 2.98 -14.35
C LEU A 201 12.18 2.05 -15.10
N ALA A 202 11.21 2.60 -15.83
CA ALA A 202 10.25 1.83 -16.63
C ALA A 202 10.92 1.05 -17.77
N ALA A 203 12.00 1.59 -18.34
CA ALA A 203 12.80 0.88 -19.34
C ALA A 203 13.67 -0.23 -18.73
N ALA A 204 14.07 -0.09 -17.46
CA ALA A 204 14.96 -1.02 -16.79
C ALA A 204 14.24 -2.21 -16.17
N ALA A 205 12.98 -2.10 -15.77
CA ALA A 205 12.21 -3.12 -15.04
C ALA A 205 10.93 -3.50 -15.80
N ASP A 206 10.35 -4.65 -15.44
CA ASP A 206 9.05 -5.05 -15.97
C ASP A 206 7.91 -4.29 -15.28
N VAL A 207 8.09 -3.94 -13.99
CA VAL A 207 7.16 -3.14 -13.18
C VAL A 207 7.94 -2.26 -12.21
N VAL A 208 7.56 -0.99 -12.11
CA VAL A 208 8.06 -0.02 -11.11
C VAL A 208 6.90 0.37 -10.20
N ILE A 209 7.05 0.17 -8.90
CA ILE A 209 6.04 0.52 -7.90
C ILE A 209 6.48 1.76 -7.14
N PHE A 210 5.63 2.78 -7.10
CA PHE A 210 5.86 4.02 -6.36
C PHE A 210 5.00 4.04 -5.09
N ASP A 211 5.64 4.00 -3.93
CA ASP A 211 5.02 4.27 -2.63
C ASP A 211 4.98 5.78 -2.40
N THR A 212 3.80 6.36 -2.25
CA THR A 212 3.61 7.81 -2.17
C THR A 212 2.89 8.23 -0.88
N PRO A 213 2.98 9.50 -0.45
CA PRO A 213 2.20 9.98 0.68
C PRO A 213 0.68 9.95 0.40
N PRO A 214 -0.16 10.09 1.44
CA PRO A 214 -1.61 10.13 1.27
C PRO A 214 -2.07 11.34 0.44
N THR A 215 -3.05 11.14 -0.45
CA THR A 215 -3.55 12.16 -1.40
C THR A 215 -4.21 13.36 -0.73
N LEU A 216 -4.79 13.19 0.48
CA LEU A 216 -5.43 14.29 1.20
C LEU A 216 -4.43 15.12 2.02
N ILE A 217 -3.20 14.62 2.22
CA ILE A 217 -2.16 15.27 3.02
C ILE A 217 -1.18 16.05 2.14
N ALA A 218 -0.82 15.51 0.97
CA ALA A 218 0.17 16.12 0.09
C ALA A 218 -0.20 15.98 -1.39
N ALA A 219 0.20 16.94 -2.19
CA ALA A 219 0.01 16.91 -3.65
C ALA A 219 0.94 15.92 -4.35
N ASP A 220 1.97 15.44 -3.67
CA ASP A 220 3.03 14.57 -4.18
C ASP A 220 2.49 13.34 -4.92
N ALA A 221 1.51 12.65 -4.32
CA ALA A 221 0.85 11.50 -4.94
C ALA A 221 0.08 11.88 -6.21
N LEU A 222 -0.57 13.05 -6.23
CA LEU A 222 -1.34 13.53 -7.39
C LEU A 222 -0.42 13.90 -8.55
N ILE A 223 0.71 14.54 -8.26
CA ILE A 223 1.74 14.91 -9.24
C ILE A 223 2.27 13.66 -9.96
N LEU A 224 2.57 12.61 -9.19
CA LEU A 224 3.05 11.36 -9.75
C LEU A 224 1.95 10.56 -10.44
N ALA A 225 0.75 10.48 -9.86
CA ALA A 225 -0.37 9.69 -10.39
C ALA A 225 -0.76 10.07 -11.82
N ALA A 226 -0.63 11.36 -12.17
CA ALA A 226 -0.89 11.87 -13.52
C ALA A 226 0.05 11.29 -14.59
N GLN A 227 1.19 10.72 -14.19
CA GLN A 227 2.24 10.21 -15.09
C GLN A 227 2.33 8.67 -15.06
N MET A 228 1.59 8.00 -14.18
CA MET A 228 1.70 6.55 -13.98
C MET A 228 0.72 5.77 -14.86
N ASP A 229 1.11 4.55 -15.23
CA ASP A 229 0.23 3.64 -15.99
C ASP A 229 -0.93 3.11 -15.16
N GLY A 230 -0.83 3.15 -13.84
CA GLY A 230 -1.88 2.72 -12.94
C GLY A 230 -1.74 3.25 -11.53
N THR A 231 -2.86 3.41 -10.84
CA THR A 231 -2.93 3.87 -9.45
C THR A 231 -3.84 2.95 -8.65
N ILE A 232 -3.38 2.55 -7.47
CA ILE A 232 -4.16 1.81 -6.47
C ILE A 232 -4.41 2.71 -5.28
N LEU A 233 -5.66 2.75 -4.82
CA LEU A 233 -6.05 3.42 -3.59
C LEU A 233 -6.18 2.39 -2.46
N VAL A 234 -5.42 2.55 -1.39
CA VAL A 234 -5.48 1.71 -0.19
C VAL A 234 -6.40 2.35 0.84
N ALA A 235 -7.33 1.58 1.37
CA ALA A 235 -8.21 1.96 2.48
C ALA A 235 -7.99 0.99 3.66
N ASP A 236 -8.12 1.48 4.88
CA ASP A 236 -7.92 0.72 6.13
C ASP A 236 -9.28 0.32 6.74
N GLN A 237 -9.51 -0.96 6.95
CA GLN A 237 -10.76 -1.47 7.51
C GLN A 237 -11.08 -0.83 8.86
N GLY A 238 -12.32 -0.31 9.00
CA GLY A 238 -12.81 0.30 10.23
C GLY A 238 -12.12 1.62 10.62
N ARG A 239 -11.25 2.17 9.76
CA ARG A 239 -10.52 3.43 9.97
C ARG A 239 -10.75 4.45 8.86
N THR A 240 -10.69 4.02 7.60
CA THR A 240 -10.94 4.91 6.48
C THR A 240 -12.42 5.23 6.39
N ARG A 241 -12.76 6.51 6.50
CA ARG A 241 -14.13 7.00 6.33
C ARG A 241 -14.47 7.06 4.84
N ARG A 242 -15.70 6.69 4.47
CA ARG A 242 -16.20 6.70 3.08
C ARG A 242 -15.99 8.06 2.41
N VAL A 243 -16.35 9.13 3.11
CA VAL A 243 -16.19 10.51 2.61
C VAL A 243 -14.73 10.83 2.28
N LEU A 244 -13.77 10.41 3.12
CA LEU A 244 -12.35 10.66 2.86
C LEU A 244 -11.83 9.85 1.68
N ALA A 245 -12.25 8.58 1.55
CA ALA A 245 -11.90 7.75 0.41
C ALA A 245 -12.45 8.34 -0.90
N GLN A 246 -13.69 8.83 -0.91
CA GLN A 246 -14.31 9.51 -2.04
C GLN A 246 -13.58 10.81 -2.41
N GLN A 247 -13.18 11.62 -1.42
CA GLN A 247 -12.39 12.83 -1.66
C GLN A 247 -11.02 12.51 -2.26
N ALA A 248 -10.36 11.46 -1.78
CA ALA A 248 -9.09 10.98 -2.32
C ALA A 248 -9.26 10.55 -3.79
N LEU A 249 -10.30 9.76 -4.07
CA LEU A 249 -10.66 9.35 -5.42
C LEU A 249 -10.92 10.55 -6.34
N ALA A 250 -11.74 11.51 -5.89
CA ALA A 250 -12.07 12.70 -6.67
C ALA A 250 -10.82 13.52 -7.05
N ARG A 251 -9.84 13.64 -6.11
CA ARG A 251 -8.55 14.30 -6.41
C ARG A 251 -7.74 13.54 -7.47
N LEU A 252 -7.70 12.20 -7.39
CA LEU A 252 -7.00 11.38 -8.38
C LEU A 252 -7.66 11.49 -9.77
N VAL A 253 -8.98 11.47 -9.82
CA VAL A 253 -9.75 11.67 -11.06
C VAL A 253 -9.49 13.06 -11.65
N ALA A 254 -9.44 14.10 -10.82
CA ALA A 254 -9.18 15.47 -11.26
C ALA A 254 -7.84 15.63 -12.00
N VAL A 255 -6.82 14.87 -11.61
CA VAL A 255 -5.52 14.82 -12.30
C VAL A 255 -5.45 13.78 -13.41
N ARG A 256 -6.59 13.16 -13.78
CA ARG A 256 -6.71 12.12 -14.81
C ARG A 256 -5.85 10.88 -14.53
N ALA A 257 -5.61 10.56 -13.25
CA ALA A 257 -4.93 9.34 -12.89
C ALA A 257 -5.71 8.11 -13.37
N ARG A 258 -5.00 7.12 -13.93
CA ARG A 258 -5.62 5.84 -14.30
C ARG A 258 -5.78 4.99 -13.04
N LEU A 259 -6.99 4.94 -12.51
CA LEU A 259 -7.34 4.10 -11.37
C LEU A 259 -7.55 2.66 -11.82
N LEU A 260 -6.80 1.74 -11.22
CA LEU A 260 -6.96 0.30 -11.45
C LEU A 260 -7.97 -0.31 -10.48
N GLY A 261 -8.08 0.28 -9.29
CA GLY A 261 -9.01 -0.14 -8.25
C GLY A 261 -8.54 0.24 -6.85
N ALA A 262 -9.22 -0.32 -5.86
CA ALA A 262 -8.93 -0.11 -4.45
C ALA A 262 -8.61 -1.41 -3.73
N VAL A 263 -7.88 -1.31 -2.62
CA VAL A 263 -7.49 -2.41 -1.74
C VAL A 263 -7.98 -2.11 -0.34
N LEU A 264 -8.66 -3.07 0.28
CA LEU A 264 -9.01 -3.01 1.69
C LEU A 264 -7.90 -3.66 2.51
N ASN A 265 -7.22 -2.87 3.33
CA ASN A 265 -6.14 -3.34 4.20
C ASN A 265 -6.65 -3.64 5.61
N ARG A 266 -5.95 -4.53 6.30
CA ARG A 266 -6.25 -5.00 7.68
C ARG A 266 -7.62 -5.65 7.79
N ASP A 267 -8.04 -6.37 6.75
CA ASP A 267 -9.29 -7.13 6.80
C ASP A 267 -9.19 -8.22 7.88
N THR A 268 -10.09 -8.10 8.86
CA THR A 268 -10.17 -9.06 9.99
C THR A 268 -11.04 -10.27 9.67
N SER A 269 -11.79 -10.26 8.58
CA SER A 269 -12.68 -11.38 8.21
C SER A 269 -11.87 -12.63 7.81
N GLN A 270 -10.63 -12.47 7.39
CA GLN A 270 -9.75 -13.57 7.02
C GLN A 270 -9.04 -14.26 8.20
N ARG A 271 -9.15 -13.72 9.43
CA ARG A 271 -8.56 -14.35 10.63
C ARG A 271 -9.13 -15.73 10.98
N GLY A 272 -10.23 -16.15 10.38
CA GLY A 272 -10.86 -17.47 10.57
C GLY A 272 -10.37 -18.58 9.64
N TYR A 273 -9.48 -18.27 8.67
CA TYR A 273 -8.93 -19.25 7.73
C TYR A 273 -7.55 -19.80 8.16
N ASP A 274 -7.18 -19.70 9.43
CA ASP A 274 -6.03 -20.42 9.99
C ASP A 274 -6.33 -21.92 10.03
N SER A 275 -6.46 -22.55 8.86
CA SER A 275 -6.52 -24.00 8.75
C SER A 275 -5.14 -24.58 9.02
N PRO A 276 -5.00 -25.52 9.98
CA PRO A 276 -3.71 -26.13 10.31
C PRO A 276 -3.00 -26.81 9.12
N VAL A 277 -3.74 -27.09 8.04
CA VAL A 277 -3.21 -27.69 6.80
C VAL A 277 -2.19 -26.76 6.09
N TYR A 278 -2.25 -25.45 6.28
CA TYR A 278 -1.29 -24.51 5.67
C TYR A 278 -0.14 -24.11 6.60
N ALA A 279 -0.24 -24.37 7.90
CA ALA A 279 0.82 -24.06 8.86
C ALA A 279 2.05 -24.98 8.71
N GLU A 280 1.84 -26.20 8.25
CA GLU A 280 2.91 -27.23 8.15
C GLU A 280 3.81 -27.07 6.91
N ALA A 281 3.38 -26.30 5.89
CA ALA A 281 4.15 -26.02 4.69
C ALA A 281 5.14 -24.84 4.83
N ALA A 282 5.16 -24.15 5.95
CA ALA A 282 5.91 -22.91 6.16
C ALA A 282 7.31 -23.10 6.80
N ALA A 283 7.95 -24.25 6.67
CA ALA A 283 9.35 -24.42 7.06
C ALA A 283 10.29 -23.72 6.05
N PRO A 284 11.17 -22.78 6.46
CA PRO A 284 11.97 -22.00 5.53
C PRO A 284 13.13 -22.84 4.99
N ALA A 285 13.14 -23.05 3.69
CA ALA A 285 14.35 -23.41 2.96
C ALA A 285 15.20 -22.15 2.76
N LEU A 286 16.01 -21.81 3.74
CA LEU A 286 17.06 -20.81 3.60
C LEU A 286 18.18 -21.37 2.73
N THR A 287 18.16 -21.10 1.44
CA THR A 287 19.30 -21.36 0.56
C THR A 287 20.17 -20.11 0.45
N SER A 288 21.44 -20.35 0.75
CA SER A 288 22.67 -19.58 0.57
C SER A 288 22.65 -18.36 -0.38
N PRO A 289 23.35 -17.25 -0.03
CA PRO A 289 23.42 -16.05 -0.86
C PRO A 289 24.38 -16.27 -2.03
N ALA A 290 23.83 -16.60 -3.20
CA ALA A 290 24.56 -16.41 -4.44
C ALA A 290 24.71 -14.90 -4.67
N ARG A 291 25.95 -14.40 -4.69
CA ARG A 291 26.28 -13.05 -5.16
C ARG A 291 25.76 -12.88 -6.58
N ARG A 292 24.56 -12.35 -6.75
CA ARG A 292 23.99 -11.98 -8.02
C ARG A 292 24.12 -10.47 -8.21
N ARG A 293 24.91 -10.10 -9.24
CA ARG A 293 25.09 -8.71 -9.70
C ARG A 293 23.71 -8.09 -9.98
N LEU A 294 23.55 -6.83 -9.69
CA LEU A 294 22.38 -6.02 -10.07
C LEU A 294 22.13 -6.22 -11.57
N TRP A 295 21.04 -6.90 -11.94
CA TRP A 295 20.70 -7.29 -13.32
C TRP A 295 20.57 -6.08 -14.26
N TRP A 296 20.35 -4.90 -13.77
CA TRP A 296 20.17 -3.66 -14.52
C TRP A 296 21.47 -2.85 -14.74
N ARG A 297 22.60 -3.23 -14.14
CA ARG A 297 23.93 -2.66 -14.45
C ARG A 297 24.52 -3.12 -15.80
N ILE A 298 23.83 -4.00 -16.56
CA ILE A 298 24.44 -4.76 -17.67
C ILE A 298 24.00 -4.28 -19.06
N LYS A 299 23.42 -3.10 -19.25
CA LYS A 299 23.27 -2.57 -20.62
C LYS A 299 23.77 -1.14 -20.72
N PRO A 300 24.95 -0.89 -21.35
CA PRO A 300 25.18 0.36 -22.02
C PRO A 300 24.19 0.44 -23.19
N VAL A 301 23.39 1.48 -23.20
CA VAL A 301 22.65 1.88 -24.41
C VAL A 301 23.68 2.31 -25.42
N ALA A 302 23.73 1.63 -26.57
CA ALA A 302 24.47 2.05 -27.75
C ALA A 302 23.77 3.26 -28.37
#